data_5847bfc889cccac5e0eefd82c058ed03
#
_entry.id   5847bfc889cccac5e0eefd82c058ed03
#
_cell.length_a   1.000
_cell.length_b   1.000
_cell.length_c   1.000
_cell.angle_alpha   90.00
_cell.angle_beta   90.00
_cell.angle_gamma   90.00
#
_symmetry.space_group_name_H-M   'P 1'
#
loop_
_entity.id
_entity.type
_entity.pdbx_description
1 polymer ?
#
loop_
_entity_poly.entity_id
_entity_poly.type
_entity_poly.pdbx_seq_one_letter_code
_entity_poly.pdbx_strand_id
1 'polypeptide(L)'
;FGELETSNKCVGWVKDHLALDEIGVFLKRYGNATDSLEQVEFNMYDYLEEVIDPIPAGSNGVIFTPWLHGNRCPFEDPNAAGMFFNIRLNVGKTELIRAVVEGICFHMRWMLERQELKTTKYQKSKTVRFCGGGALGETTCQILADILQRDVVVVESPQNIGAVGAAACIAVGMG
;
A
#
# COMPACT_ATOMS: atom_id res chain seq x y z
N PHE A 1 -19.06 -1.41 -3.06
CA PHE A 1 -17.80 -0.65 -3.24
C PHE A 1 -17.21 -0.45 -1.87
N GLY A 2 -15.96 -0.87 -1.68
CA GLY A 2 -15.14 -0.54 -0.52
C GLY A 2 -14.01 0.38 -0.99
N GLU A 3 -13.83 1.51 -0.37
CA GLU A 3 -12.77 2.46 -0.67
C GLU A 3 -11.88 2.65 0.56
N LEU A 4 -10.58 2.44 0.40
CA LEU A 4 -9.59 2.79 1.39
C LEU A 4 -9.07 4.19 1.06
N GLU A 5 -9.48 5.17 1.85
CA GLU A 5 -9.23 6.59 1.62
C GLU A 5 -7.74 6.95 1.51
N THR A 6 -6.89 6.22 2.23
CA THR A 6 -5.50 6.64 2.46
C THR A 6 -4.43 5.62 2.08
N SER A 7 -4.72 4.54 1.31
CA SER A 7 -3.74 3.47 1.05
C SER A 7 -2.36 3.99 0.59
N ASN A 8 -2.26 4.51 -0.60
CA ASN A 8 -1.00 5.08 -1.12
C ASN A 8 -0.59 6.38 -0.40
N LYS A 9 -1.56 7.12 0.17
CA LYS A 9 -1.25 8.31 0.97
C LYS A 9 -0.51 7.96 2.26
N CYS A 10 -0.76 6.77 2.84
CA CYS A 10 0.01 6.31 4.01
C CYS A 10 1.48 6.06 3.64
N VAL A 11 1.76 5.46 2.49
CA VAL A 11 3.13 5.25 2.02
C VAL A 11 3.80 6.60 1.69
N GLY A 12 3.07 7.51 1.05
CA GLY A 12 3.52 8.88 0.83
C GLY A 12 3.83 9.62 2.14
N TRP A 13 2.98 9.45 3.14
CA TRP A 13 3.21 10.04 4.47
C TRP A 13 4.48 9.49 5.15
N VAL A 14 4.73 8.19 5.05
CA VAL A 14 5.99 7.58 5.51
C VAL A 14 7.17 8.19 4.80
N LYS A 15 7.08 8.31 3.47
CA LYS A 15 8.08 8.96 2.64
C LYS A 15 8.39 10.35 3.17
N ASP A 16 7.37 11.16 3.37
CA ASP A 16 7.51 12.59 3.67
C ASP A 16 7.87 12.88 5.14
N HIS A 17 7.56 11.99 6.08
CA HIS A 17 7.69 12.27 7.50
C HIS A 17 8.61 11.33 8.27
N LEU A 18 8.83 10.12 7.77
CA LEU A 18 9.67 9.14 8.46
C LEU A 18 10.97 8.81 7.70
N ALA A 19 10.98 9.00 6.37
CA ALA A 19 12.10 8.57 5.52
C ALA A 19 12.94 9.74 4.95
N LEU A 20 12.45 10.99 4.99
CA LEU A 20 13.08 12.13 4.33
C LEU A 20 14.49 12.44 4.81
N ASP A 21 14.79 12.29 6.10
CA ASP A 21 16.10 12.65 6.63
C ASP A 21 17.22 11.77 6.03
N GLU A 22 16.96 10.48 5.89
CA GLU A 22 17.92 9.56 5.26
C GLU A 22 17.97 9.76 3.75
N ILE A 23 16.86 10.03 3.11
CA ILE A 23 16.75 10.29 1.68
C ILE A 23 17.46 11.60 1.33
N GLY A 24 17.27 12.67 2.12
CA GLY A 24 18.00 13.92 1.93
C GLY A 24 19.51 13.74 2.03
N VAL A 25 19.98 12.86 2.91
CA VAL A 25 21.42 12.51 3.04
C VAL A 25 21.84 11.59 1.89
N PHE A 26 21.03 10.63 1.51
CA PHE A 26 21.30 9.72 0.39
C PHE A 26 21.39 10.47 -0.93
N LEU A 27 20.43 11.34 -1.23
CA LEU A 27 20.43 12.15 -2.44
C LEU A 27 21.60 13.14 -2.52
N LYS A 28 22.03 13.71 -1.39
CA LYS A 28 23.24 14.54 -1.34
C LYS A 28 24.53 13.77 -1.61
N ARG A 29 24.57 12.48 -1.26
CA ARG A 29 25.77 11.63 -1.42
C ARG A 29 25.82 10.89 -2.74
N TYR A 30 24.68 10.46 -3.27
CA TYR A 30 24.58 9.50 -4.37
C TYR A 30 23.71 9.98 -5.54
N GLY A 31 22.91 11.04 -5.35
CA GLY A 31 22.14 11.66 -6.43
C GLY A 31 23.05 12.33 -7.45
N ASN A 32 22.86 12.05 -8.71
CA ASN A 32 23.53 12.80 -9.78
C ASN A 32 22.80 14.14 -9.94
N ALA A 33 23.56 15.19 -10.21
CA ALA A 33 23.02 16.55 -10.43
C ALA A 33 22.07 16.66 -11.64
N THR A 34 21.88 15.57 -12.39
CA THR A 34 21.05 15.45 -13.59
C THR A 34 19.75 14.66 -13.36
N ASP A 35 19.55 14.05 -12.16
CA ASP A 35 18.36 13.27 -11.89
C ASP A 35 17.13 14.20 -11.78
N SER A 36 16.09 13.91 -12.56
CA SER A 36 14.83 14.61 -12.44
C SER A 36 14.14 14.28 -11.11
N LEU A 37 13.34 15.19 -10.56
CA LEU A 37 12.57 14.96 -9.34
C LEU A 37 11.68 13.70 -9.43
N GLU A 38 11.13 13.41 -10.62
CA GLU A 38 10.33 12.21 -10.90
C GLU A 38 11.15 10.93 -10.76
N GLN A 39 12.40 10.93 -11.20
CA GLN A 39 13.31 9.79 -11.11
C GLN A 39 13.76 9.53 -9.67
N VAL A 40 13.93 10.59 -8.92
CA VAL A 40 14.23 10.54 -7.49
C VAL A 40 13.03 9.99 -6.69
N GLU A 41 11.81 10.40 -7.02
CA GLU A 41 10.59 9.86 -6.39
C GLU A 41 10.38 8.38 -6.68
N PHE A 42 10.66 7.92 -7.90
CA PHE A 42 10.57 6.50 -8.29
C PHE A 42 11.59 5.66 -7.51
N ASN A 43 12.84 6.08 -7.47
CA ASN A 43 13.91 5.38 -6.72
C ASN A 43 13.63 5.28 -5.22
N MET A 44 12.78 6.16 -4.68
CA MET A 44 12.43 6.17 -3.28
C MET A 44 11.41 5.11 -2.89
N TYR A 45 10.44 4.81 -3.74
CA TYR A 45 9.51 3.70 -3.51
C TYR A 45 10.23 2.37 -3.58
N ASP A 46 11.16 2.21 -4.52
CA ASP A 46 12.02 1.01 -4.63
C ASP A 46 12.87 0.86 -3.37
N TYR A 47 13.46 1.94 -2.87
CA TYR A 47 14.20 1.93 -1.61
C TYR A 47 13.32 1.51 -0.42
N LEU A 48 12.07 1.97 -0.34
CA LEU A 48 11.17 1.54 0.73
C LEU A 48 10.86 0.03 0.65
N GLU A 49 10.70 -0.52 -0.57
CA GLU A 49 10.51 -1.96 -0.78
C GLU A 49 11.73 -2.75 -0.28
N GLU A 50 12.94 -2.34 -0.63
CA GLU A 50 14.19 -2.96 -0.18
C GLU A 50 14.36 -2.90 1.34
N VAL A 51 13.96 -1.79 1.97
CA VAL A 51 14.09 -1.59 3.42
C VAL A 51 13.14 -2.49 4.21
N ILE A 52 11.93 -2.74 3.70
CA ILE A 52 10.94 -3.55 4.41
C ILE A 52 11.08 -5.05 4.16
N ASP A 53 11.72 -5.47 3.08
CA ASP A 53 11.87 -6.87 2.71
C ASP A 53 12.51 -7.73 3.82
N PRO A 54 13.65 -7.36 4.43
CA PRO A 54 14.30 -8.16 5.47
C PRO A 54 13.57 -8.17 6.81
N ILE A 55 12.56 -7.33 7.01
CA ILE A 55 11.84 -7.26 8.29
C ILE A 55 10.85 -8.44 8.38
N PRO A 56 10.81 -9.17 9.50
CA PRO A 56 9.90 -10.30 9.62
C PRO A 56 8.43 -9.89 9.55
N ALA A 57 7.59 -10.78 9.03
CA ALA A 57 6.14 -10.61 9.01
C ALA A 57 5.59 -10.29 10.40
N GLY A 58 4.68 -9.33 10.47
CA GLY A 58 4.14 -8.79 11.72
C GLY A 58 4.98 -7.68 12.33
N SER A 59 6.01 -7.16 11.62
CA SER A 59 6.78 -5.95 11.99
C SER A 59 7.26 -5.97 13.46
N ASN A 60 7.75 -7.12 13.94
CA ASN A 60 8.13 -7.34 15.34
C ASN A 60 7.00 -7.02 16.35
N GLY A 61 5.75 -7.19 15.94
CA GLY A 61 4.56 -6.99 16.74
C GLY A 61 3.97 -5.58 16.67
N VAL A 62 4.52 -4.71 15.84
CA VAL A 62 3.94 -3.37 15.62
C VAL A 62 2.73 -3.47 14.69
N ILE A 63 1.66 -2.80 15.07
CA ILE A 63 0.44 -2.68 14.28
C ILE A 63 0.22 -1.21 13.93
N PHE A 64 -0.15 -0.94 12.68
CA PHE A 64 -0.52 0.39 12.22
C PHE A 64 -1.97 0.41 11.73
N THR A 65 -2.70 1.46 12.10
CA THR A 65 -4.05 1.74 11.57
C THR A 65 -3.97 2.79 10.46
N PRO A 66 -4.37 2.47 9.21
CA PRO A 66 -4.14 3.33 8.05
C PRO A 66 -5.21 4.44 7.88
N TRP A 67 -5.64 5.04 8.96
CA TRP A 67 -6.76 6.00 8.97
C TRP A 67 -6.28 7.46 9.10
N LEU A 68 -5.22 7.83 8.40
CA LEU A 68 -4.62 9.16 8.47
C LEU A 68 -5.59 10.30 8.05
N HIS A 69 -6.69 9.98 7.39
CA HIS A 69 -7.71 10.92 6.95
C HIS A 69 -9.12 10.34 7.15
N GLY A 70 -9.37 9.81 8.33
CA GLY A 70 -10.60 9.11 8.61
C GLY A 70 -10.68 7.72 7.97
N ASN A 71 -11.81 7.08 8.15
CA ASN A 71 -12.14 5.79 7.56
C ASN A 71 -13.50 5.82 6.88
N ARG A 72 -13.61 5.29 5.65
CA ARG A 72 -14.88 5.18 4.93
C ARG A 72 -15.48 3.79 4.93
N CYS A 73 -14.66 2.78 4.85
CA CYS A 73 -15.10 1.40 4.69
C CYS A 73 -14.22 0.49 5.56
N PRO A 74 -14.79 -0.56 6.19
CA PRO A 74 -16.16 -1.05 6.13
C PRO A 74 -17.16 -0.32 7.03
N PHE A 75 -16.74 0.65 7.81
CA PHE A 75 -17.58 1.61 8.55
C PHE A 75 -17.05 3.03 8.31
N GLU A 76 -17.92 4.01 8.37
CA GLU A 76 -17.55 5.40 8.19
C GLU A 76 -17.28 6.07 9.54
N ASP A 77 -16.07 6.62 9.68
CA ASP A 77 -15.69 7.46 10.81
C ASP A 77 -14.68 8.52 10.33
N PRO A 78 -15.12 9.77 10.11
CA PRO A 78 -14.25 10.84 9.65
C PRO A 78 -13.23 11.29 10.71
N ASN A 79 -13.42 10.90 11.97
CA ASN A 79 -12.50 11.25 13.07
C ASN A 79 -11.50 10.13 13.39
N ALA A 80 -11.58 8.99 12.71
CA ALA A 80 -10.58 7.94 12.87
C ALA A 80 -9.20 8.48 12.48
N ALA A 81 -8.17 8.10 13.24
CA ALA A 81 -6.81 8.54 13.03
C ALA A 81 -5.84 7.36 12.91
N GLY A 82 -4.73 7.59 12.25
CA GLY A 82 -3.63 6.63 12.19
C GLY A 82 -2.96 6.48 13.56
N MET A 83 -2.58 5.25 13.91
CA MET A 83 -1.93 4.93 15.16
C MET A 83 -0.93 3.79 14.97
N PHE A 84 0.21 3.89 15.63
CA PHE A 84 1.10 2.76 15.87
C PHE A 84 0.82 2.18 17.26
N PHE A 85 0.64 0.88 17.32
CA PHE A 85 0.43 0.15 18.56
C PHE A 85 1.59 -0.81 18.83
N ASN A 86 1.93 -1.02 20.12
CA ASN A 86 2.95 -1.94 20.59
C ASN A 86 4.39 -1.60 20.15
N ILE A 87 4.74 -0.31 20.17
CA ILE A 87 6.13 0.12 19.98
C ILE A 87 6.94 -0.24 21.24
N ARG A 88 8.07 -0.93 21.04
CA ARG A 88 9.01 -1.34 22.08
C ARG A 88 10.42 -0.84 21.75
N LEU A 89 11.36 -0.96 22.70
CA LEU A 89 12.72 -0.48 22.54
C LEU A 89 13.50 -1.13 21.38
N ASN A 90 13.10 -2.31 20.96
CA ASN A 90 13.68 -3.04 19.84
C ASN A 90 13.01 -2.75 18.49
N VAL A 91 12.05 -1.83 18.45
CA VAL A 91 11.37 -1.41 17.23
C VAL A 91 12.09 -0.19 16.67
N GLY A 92 12.59 -0.31 15.46
CA GLY A 92 13.20 0.77 14.71
C GLY A 92 12.27 1.33 13.62
N LYS A 93 12.83 2.21 12.83
CA LYS A 93 12.14 2.88 11.73
C LYS A 93 11.67 1.91 10.65
N THR A 94 12.48 0.90 10.36
CA THR A 94 12.19 -0.10 9.33
C THR A 94 10.96 -0.95 9.66
N GLU A 95 10.81 -1.34 10.92
CA GLU A 95 9.60 -2.02 11.42
C GLU A 95 8.37 -1.11 11.34
N LEU A 96 8.52 0.18 11.65
CA LEU A 96 7.42 1.12 11.51
C LEU A 96 6.97 1.27 10.04
N ILE A 97 7.91 1.34 9.11
CA ILE A 97 7.62 1.42 7.68
C ILE A 97 6.89 0.16 7.21
N ARG A 98 7.41 -1.03 7.56
CA ARG A 98 6.74 -2.29 7.23
C ARG A 98 5.35 -2.39 7.85
N ALA A 99 5.18 -1.98 9.10
CA ALA A 99 3.89 -1.97 9.78
C ALA A 99 2.84 -1.12 9.03
N VAL A 100 3.26 -0.01 8.39
CA VAL A 100 2.35 0.79 7.56
C VAL A 100 1.85 -0.01 6.36
N VAL A 101 2.72 -0.69 5.64
CA VAL A 101 2.34 -1.53 4.49
C VAL A 101 1.44 -2.69 4.94
N GLU A 102 1.82 -3.38 6.01
CA GLU A 102 1.00 -4.46 6.59
C GLU A 102 -0.38 -3.94 7.05
N GLY A 103 -0.45 -2.78 7.69
CA GLY A 103 -1.70 -2.16 8.12
C GLY A 103 -2.65 -1.85 6.96
N ILE A 104 -2.12 -1.37 5.84
CA ILE A 104 -2.88 -1.16 4.61
C ILE A 104 -3.41 -2.51 4.09
N CYS A 105 -2.58 -3.55 4.03
CA CYS A 105 -2.96 -4.87 3.57
C CYS A 105 -4.00 -5.54 4.50
N PHE A 106 -3.88 -5.40 5.82
CA PHE A 106 -4.89 -5.86 6.77
C PHE A 106 -6.23 -5.16 6.57
N HIS A 107 -6.20 -3.86 6.30
CA HIS A 107 -7.43 -3.12 6.01
C HIS A 107 -8.08 -3.59 4.68
N MET A 108 -7.28 -3.85 3.64
CA MET A 108 -7.77 -4.43 2.38
C MET A 108 -8.41 -5.80 2.61
N ARG A 109 -7.78 -6.66 3.42
CA ARG A 109 -8.37 -7.95 3.83
C ARG A 109 -9.72 -7.75 4.52
N TRP A 110 -9.81 -6.85 5.49
CA TRP A 110 -11.04 -6.56 6.20
C TRP A 110 -12.17 -6.09 5.28
N MET A 111 -11.88 -5.19 4.33
CA MET A 111 -12.85 -4.77 3.32
C MET A 111 -13.32 -5.95 2.46
N LEU A 112 -12.39 -6.79 2.00
CA LEU A 112 -12.70 -7.95 1.17
C LEU A 112 -13.60 -8.95 1.91
N GLU A 113 -13.25 -9.29 3.14
CA GLU A 113 -14.05 -10.19 3.98
C GLU A 113 -15.48 -9.66 4.21
N ARG A 114 -15.63 -8.34 4.40
CA ARG A 114 -16.95 -7.72 4.55
C ARG A 114 -17.79 -7.74 3.27
N GLN A 115 -17.15 -7.62 2.12
CA GLN A 115 -17.84 -7.75 0.84
C GLN A 115 -18.28 -9.18 0.58
N GLU A 116 -17.43 -10.15 0.87
CA GLU A 116 -17.73 -11.58 0.70
C GLU A 116 -18.89 -12.05 1.60
N LEU A 117 -18.97 -11.55 2.83
CA LEU A 117 -20.08 -11.85 3.74
C LEU A 117 -21.44 -11.36 3.21
N LYS A 118 -21.45 -10.32 2.39
CA LYS A 118 -22.68 -9.77 1.78
C LYS A 118 -23.11 -10.51 0.51
N THR A 119 -22.24 -11.37 -0.04
CA THR A 119 -22.44 -11.95 -1.36
C THR A 119 -22.52 -13.47 -1.24
N THR A 120 -23.74 -14.01 -1.10
CA THR A 120 -23.99 -15.45 -0.99
C THR A 120 -23.80 -16.23 -2.30
N LYS A 121 -23.63 -15.56 -3.44
CA LYS A 121 -23.60 -16.16 -4.79
C LYS A 121 -22.21 -16.45 -5.36
N TYR A 122 -21.15 -15.95 -4.78
CA TYR A 122 -19.80 -16.13 -5.35
C TYR A 122 -18.94 -17.00 -4.43
N GLN A 123 -18.37 -18.07 -5.01
CA GLN A 123 -17.26 -18.78 -4.36
C GLN A 123 -16.12 -17.77 -4.14
N LYS A 124 -15.49 -17.81 -2.95
CA LYS A 124 -14.29 -17.03 -2.68
C LYS A 124 -13.27 -17.30 -3.77
N SER A 125 -12.92 -16.27 -4.53
CA SER A 125 -11.84 -16.40 -5.51
C SER A 125 -10.53 -16.70 -4.79
N LYS A 126 -9.76 -17.66 -5.32
CA LYS A 126 -8.41 -17.95 -4.82
C LYS A 126 -7.41 -16.86 -5.23
N THR A 127 -7.74 -16.11 -6.27
CA THR A 127 -6.87 -15.11 -6.87
C THR A 127 -7.47 -13.72 -6.73
N VAL A 128 -6.64 -12.75 -6.37
CA VAL A 128 -6.99 -11.32 -6.32
C VAL A 128 -6.14 -10.58 -7.35
N ARG A 129 -6.79 -9.75 -8.18
CA ARG A 129 -6.08 -8.85 -9.07
C ARG A 129 -5.76 -7.56 -8.35
N PHE A 130 -4.47 -7.22 -8.32
CA PHE A 130 -3.97 -6.02 -7.68
C PHE A 130 -3.52 -4.99 -8.72
N CYS A 131 -3.91 -3.74 -8.52
CA CYS A 131 -3.60 -2.63 -9.42
C CYS A 131 -3.33 -1.35 -8.60
N GLY A 132 -2.84 -0.32 -9.29
CA GLY A 132 -2.39 0.93 -8.67
C GLY A 132 -0.89 0.94 -8.38
N GLY A 133 -0.39 2.04 -7.84
CA GLY A 133 1.05 2.21 -7.57
C GLY A 133 1.64 1.18 -6.61
N GLY A 134 0.89 0.74 -5.61
CA GLY A 134 1.35 -0.30 -4.68
C GLY A 134 1.57 -1.68 -5.32
N ALA A 135 1.02 -1.93 -6.51
CA ALA A 135 1.23 -3.17 -7.24
C ALA A 135 2.58 -3.22 -8.00
N LEU A 136 3.36 -2.15 -7.97
CA LEU A 136 4.70 -2.11 -8.55
C LEU A 136 5.76 -2.73 -7.62
N GLY A 137 5.50 -2.79 -6.32
CA GLY A 137 6.42 -3.34 -5.33
C GLY A 137 6.22 -4.85 -5.13
N GLU A 138 7.27 -5.65 -5.34
CA GLU A 138 7.21 -7.11 -5.15
C GLU A 138 6.98 -7.47 -3.69
N THR A 139 7.69 -6.83 -2.76
CA THR A 139 7.54 -7.05 -1.32
C THR A 139 6.14 -6.69 -0.83
N THR A 140 5.59 -5.57 -1.31
CA THR A 140 4.20 -5.18 -1.02
C THR A 140 3.19 -6.20 -1.56
N CYS A 141 3.38 -6.72 -2.78
CA CYS A 141 2.54 -7.77 -3.35
C CYS A 141 2.61 -9.07 -2.53
N GLN A 142 3.81 -9.46 -2.08
CA GLN A 142 4.00 -10.63 -1.23
C GLN A 142 3.31 -10.45 0.13
N ILE A 143 3.50 -9.31 0.78
CA ILE A 143 2.81 -8.98 2.04
C ILE A 143 1.29 -9.08 1.88
N LEU A 144 0.77 -8.55 0.77
CA LEU A 144 -0.66 -8.62 0.48
C LEU A 144 -1.14 -10.06 0.29
N ALA A 145 -0.39 -10.88 -0.47
CA ALA A 145 -0.71 -12.30 -0.69
C ALA A 145 -0.72 -13.08 0.62
N ASP A 146 0.30 -12.87 1.47
CA ASP A 146 0.42 -13.52 2.77
C ASP A 146 -0.73 -13.12 3.71
N ILE A 147 -1.09 -11.84 3.76
CA ILE A 147 -2.19 -11.36 4.61
C ILE A 147 -3.54 -11.86 4.09
N LEU A 148 -3.77 -11.84 2.77
CA LEU A 148 -5.02 -12.32 2.18
C LEU A 148 -5.13 -13.85 2.18
N GLN A 149 -4.02 -14.58 2.27
CA GLN A 149 -3.94 -16.03 2.04
C GLN A 149 -4.52 -16.41 0.66
N ARG A 150 -4.14 -15.63 -0.36
CA ARG A 150 -4.59 -15.77 -1.74
C ARG A 150 -3.49 -15.40 -2.72
N ASP A 151 -3.57 -15.97 -3.91
CA ASP A 151 -2.71 -15.55 -5.00
C ASP A 151 -3.00 -14.10 -5.41
N VAL A 152 -1.96 -13.27 -5.46
CA VAL A 152 -2.05 -11.90 -5.96
C VAL A 152 -1.49 -11.87 -7.39
N VAL A 153 -2.29 -11.40 -8.32
CA VAL A 153 -1.90 -11.21 -9.72
C VAL A 153 -1.88 -9.73 -10.03
N VAL A 154 -0.71 -9.25 -10.40
CA VAL A 154 -0.54 -7.86 -10.86
C VAL A 154 -1.01 -7.75 -12.31
N VAL A 155 -1.82 -6.76 -12.59
CA VAL A 155 -2.28 -6.48 -13.96
C VAL A 155 -1.18 -5.77 -14.74
N GLU A 156 -1.21 -5.88 -16.08
CA GLU A 156 -0.28 -5.14 -16.93
C GLU A 156 -0.48 -3.63 -16.76
N SER A 157 0.62 -2.88 -16.61
CA SER A 157 0.60 -1.43 -16.35
C SER A 157 -0.34 -1.02 -15.20
N PRO A 158 -0.13 -1.55 -13.98
CA PRO A 158 -1.10 -1.46 -12.89
C PRO A 158 -1.43 -0.03 -12.48
N GLN A 159 -0.53 0.92 -12.66
CA GLN A 159 -0.72 2.34 -12.39
C GLN A 159 -1.69 3.02 -13.39
N ASN A 160 -1.88 2.46 -14.59
CA ASN A 160 -2.66 3.04 -15.66
C ASN A 160 -4.07 2.45 -15.80
N ILE A 161 -4.48 1.54 -14.91
CA ILE A 161 -5.74 0.80 -15.02
C ILE A 161 -6.97 1.71 -15.07
N GLY A 162 -6.92 2.86 -14.41
CA GLY A 162 -7.99 3.86 -14.45
C GLY A 162 -8.19 4.45 -15.86
N ALA A 163 -7.09 4.78 -16.55
CA ALA A 163 -7.14 5.29 -17.92
C ALA A 163 -7.62 4.20 -18.89
N VAL A 164 -7.13 2.96 -18.73
CA VAL A 164 -7.58 1.81 -19.52
C VAL A 164 -9.08 1.56 -19.33
N GLY A 165 -9.57 1.62 -18.09
CA GLY A 165 -10.99 1.46 -17.78
C GLY A 165 -11.84 2.56 -18.40
N ALA A 166 -11.40 3.82 -18.35
CA ALA A 166 -12.10 4.94 -18.99
C ALA A 166 -12.15 4.77 -20.51
N ALA A 167 -11.05 4.38 -21.15
CA ALA A 167 -11.00 4.12 -22.57
C ALA A 167 -11.93 2.95 -22.99
N ALA A 168 -11.96 1.89 -22.20
CA ALA A 168 -12.88 0.76 -22.44
C ALA A 168 -14.36 1.19 -22.33
N CYS A 169 -14.73 2.02 -21.35
CA CYS A 169 -16.09 2.55 -21.24
C CYS A 169 -16.48 3.39 -22.45
N ILE A 170 -15.58 4.24 -22.95
CA ILE A 170 -15.82 5.04 -24.16
C ILE A 170 -15.99 4.14 -25.37
N ALA A 171 -15.11 3.13 -25.56
CA ALA A 171 -15.19 2.21 -26.68
C ALA A 171 -16.51 1.45 -26.73
N VAL A 172 -17.01 0.97 -25.57
CA VAL A 172 -18.31 0.31 -25.45
C VAL A 172 -19.47 1.28 -25.75
N GLY A 173 -19.34 2.54 -25.31
CA GLY A 173 -20.39 3.56 -25.54
C GLY A 173 -20.49 4.03 -26.99
N MET A 174 -19.42 3.86 -27.76
CA MET A 174 -19.40 4.24 -29.19
C MET A 174 -19.80 3.12 -30.15
N GLY A 175 -20.01 1.88 -29.67
CA GLY A 175 -20.36 0.69 -30.45
C GLY A 175 -19.10 0.00 -30.95
#